data_57ef55e5664ba5b1e9bdc5b1fe74b17b
#
_entry.id   57ef55e5664ba5b1e9bdc5b1fe74b17b
#
_cell.length_a   1.000
_cell.length_b   1.000
_cell.length_c   1.000
_cell.angle_alpha   90.00
_cell.angle_beta   90.00
_cell.angle_gamma   90.00
#
_symmetry.space_group_name_H-M   'P 1'
#
loop_
_entity.id
_entity.type
_entity.pdbx_description
1 polymer ?
#
loop_
_entity_poly.entity_id
_entity_poly.type
_entity_poly.pdbx_seq_one_letter_code
_entity_poly.pdbx_strand_id
1 'polypeptide(L)'
;MSRTERRFDSINHGNYFPARQDRTHDLSIVALYKLNKRWSLSSTWVYNTGNAVTFPSGKYQINGQTVFMYTERNGYRMPAYHRLDLAATVENKHNSLRRYQSSWTFGLYNAYGRENAYSIAFQDDPNDPTKTQAVQTSLFKFIPSISWNFKF
;
A
#
# COMPACT_ATOMS: atom_id res chain seq x y z
N MET A 1 -3.92 -17.03 2.18
CA MET A 1 -3.02 -16.98 3.33
C MET A 1 -1.69 -17.61 2.93
N SER A 2 -0.60 -16.92 3.11
CA SER A 2 0.75 -17.43 2.73
C SER A 2 1.74 -17.08 3.83
N ARG A 3 2.78 -17.93 3.98
CA ARG A 3 3.90 -17.69 4.88
C ARG A 3 5.18 -18.10 4.18
N THR A 4 6.13 -17.18 4.12
CA THR A 4 7.43 -17.41 3.51
C THR A 4 8.53 -17.09 4.50
N GLU A 5 9.35 -18.07 4.83
CA GLU A 5 10.44 -17.93 5.78
C GLU A 5 11.78 -18.28 5.14
N ARG A 6 12.85 -17.75 5.71
CA ARG A 6 14.23 -18.04 5.34
C ARG A 6 15.02 -18.41 6.59
N ARG A 7 16.09 -19.20 6.37
CA ARG A 7 17.05 -19.54 7.40
C ARG A 7 18.46 -19.42 6.85
N PHE A 8 19.33 -18.77 7.60
CA PHE A 8 20.76 -18.71 7.34
C PHE A 8 21.49 -18.83 8.66
N ASP A 9 22.52 -19.65 8.73
CA ASP A 9 23.23 -19.95 9.98
C ASP A 9 23.87 -18.71 10.61
N SER A 10 24.27 -17.73 9.80
CA SER A 10 24.88 -16.47 10.25
C SER A 10 23.88 -15.34 10.56
N ILE A 11 22.57 -15.56 10.38
CA ILE A 11 21.53 -14.54 10.56
C ILE A 11 20.53 -15.03 11.60
N ASN A 12 20.11 -14.14 12.51
CA ASN A 12 19.15 -14.42 13.59
C ASN A 12 19.51 -15.69 14.38
N HIS A 13 20.80 -15.90 14.63
CA HIS A 13 21.33 -17.07 15.37
C HIS A 13 20.92 -18.42 14.73
N GLY A 14 20.76 -18.46 13.41
CA GLY A 14 20.32 -19.65 12.69
C GLY A 14 18.84 -19.98 12.82
N ASN A 15 18.01 -19.08 13.34
CA ASN A 15 16.58 -19.24 13.43
C ASN A 15 15.89 -18.87 12.13
N TYR A 16 14.70 -19.43 11.90
CA TYR A 16 13.83 -19.02 10.79
C TYR A 16 13.33 -17.59 11.01
N PHE A 17 13.28 -16.81 9.94
CA PHE A 17 12.73 -15.46 9.94
C PHE A 17 11.90 -15.21 8.69
N PRO A 18 10.87 -14.33 8.74
CA PRO A 18 10.03 -14.01 7.59
C PRO A 18 10.85 -13.44 6.44
N ALA A 19 10.54 -13.86 5.21
CA ALA A 19 11.08 -13.20 4.03
C ALA A 19 10.50 -11.79 3.91
N ARG A 20 11.23 -10.84 3.32
CA ARG A 20 10.80 -9.45 3.17
C ARG A 20 9.45 -9.30 2.46
N GLN A 21 9.17 -10.16 1.48
CA GLN A 21 7.91 -10.19 0.73
C GLN A 21 6.79 -10.97 1.42
N ASP A 22 7.04 -11.55 2.61
CA ASP A 22 6.02 -12.32 3.31
C ASP A 22 4.83 -11.44 3.69
N ARG A 23 3.66 -11.86 3.21
CA ARG A 23 2.35 -11.27 3.53
C ARG A 23 1.41 -12.39 3.92
N THR A 24 1.02 -12.41 5.20
CA THR A 24 0.17 -13.48 5.72
C THR A 24 -1.21 -13.50 5.07
N HIS A 25 -1.77 -12.32 4.83
CA HIS A 25 -3.07 -12.17 4.18
C HIS A 25 -2.96 -11.20 3.02
N ASP A 26 -3.57 -11.55 1.91
CA ASP A 26 -3.76 -10.71 0.75
C ASP A 26 -5.18 -10.97 0.22
N LEU A 27 -6.01 -9.95 0.18
CA LEU A 27 -7.40 -10.02 -0.20
C LEU A 27 -7.74 -8.89 -1.16
N SER A 28 -8.38 -9.24 -2.26
CA SER A 28 -8.92 -8.29 -3.22
C SER A 28 -10.38 -8.62 -3.50
N ILE A 29 -11.25 -7.63 -3.37
CA ILE A 29 -12.67 -7.72 -3.65
C ILE A 29 -12.99 -6.74 -4.76
N VAL A 30 -13.55 -7.25 -5.85
CA VAL A 30 -13.99 -6.45 -6.99
C VAL A 30 -15.51 -6.56 -7.12
N ALA A 31 -16.18 -5.42 -7.18
CA ALA A 31 -17.61 -5.34 -7.42
C ALA A 31 -17.87 -4.50 -8.69
N LEU A 32 -18.71 -5.04 -9.56
CA LEU A 32 -19.15 -4.38 -10.77
C LEU A 32 -20.69 -4.31 -10.74
N TYR A 33 -21.23 -3.13 -10.91
CA TYR A 33 -22.67 -2.91 -10.90
C TYR A 33 -23.12 -2.10 -12.10
N LYS A 34 -24.02 -2.69 -12.91
CA LYS A 34 -24.63 -2.01 -14.05
C LYS A 34 -25.90 -1.32 -13.59
N LEU A 35 -25.82 -0.01 -13.35
CA LEU A 35 -26.94 0.79 -12.87
C LEU A 35 -28.05 0.89 -13.93
N ASN A 36 -27.68 1.07 -15.19
CA ASN A 36 -28.57 1.10 -16.35
C ASN A 36 -27.79 0.84 -17.66
N LYS A 37 -28.44 1.02 -18.82
CA LYS A 37 -27.80 0.79 -20.15
C LYS A 37 -26.59 1.70 -20.42
N ARG A 38 -26.41 2.77 -19.65
CA ARG A 38 -25.37 3.77 -19.89
C ARG A 38 -24.37 3.86 -18.74
N TRP A 39 -24.80 3.61 -17.50
CA TRP A 39 -23.99 3.78 -16.32
C TRP A 39 -23.59 2.44 -15.74
N SER A 40 -22.30 2.27 -15.54
CA SER A 40 -21.72 1.18 -14.79
C SER A 40 -20.82 1.73 -13.68
N LEU A 41 -20.90 1.10 -12.53
CA LEU A 41 -20.10 1.41 -11.36
C LEU A 41 -19.14 0.26 -11.11
N SER A 42 -17.92 0.57 -10.70
CA SER A 42 -16.95 -0.41 -10.25
C SER A 42 -16.34 0.01 -8.93
N SER A 43 -16.04 -0.98 -8.12
CA SER A 43 -15.38 -0.81 -6.84
C SER A 43 -14.33 -1.90 -6.68
N THR A 44 -13.15 -1.54 -6.23
CA THR A 44 -12.09 -2.48 -5.87
C THR A 44 -11.60 -2.18 -4.48
N TRP A 45 -11.74 -3.14 -3.58
CA TRP A 45 -11.15 -3.04 -2.26
C TRP A 45 -10.01 -4.04 -2.13
N VAL A 46 -8.86 -3.56 -1.69
CA VAL A 46 -7.68 -4.37 -1.44
C VAL A 46 -7.26 -4.26 0.02
N TYR A 47 -6.82 -5.37 0.57
CA TYR A 47 -6.24 -5.47 1.89
C TYR A 47 -5.05 -6.41 1.86
N ASN A 48 -3.94 -6.01 2.48
CA ASN A 48 -2.86 -6.95 2.76
C ASN A 48 -2.20 -6.62 4.10
N THR A 49 -1.71 -7.66 4.76
CA THR A 49 -0.82 -7.50 5.92
C THR A 49 0.50 -6.90 5.48
N GLY A 50 1.07 -6.06 6.32
CA GLY A 50 2.34 -5.41 6.03
C GLY A 50 3.48 -6.40 5.79
N ASN A 51 4.45 -5.99 4.99
CA ASN A 51 5.67 -6.75 4.73
C ASN A 51 6.51 -6.90 6.00
N ALA A 52 7.29 -7.97 6.08
CA ALA A 52 8.30 -8.13 7.11
C ALA A 52 9.47 -7.14 6.87
N VAL A 53 9.89 -6.46 7.92
CA VAL A 53 10.92 -5.43 7.89
C VAL A 53 11.86 -5.54 9.08
N THR A 54 13.06 -4.99 8.94
CA THR A 54 14.03 -4.87 10.02
C THR A 54 13.95 -3.47 10.58
N PHE A 55 13.56 -3.33 11.85
CA PHE A 55 13.59 -2.08 12.56
C PHE A 55 14.72 -2.09 13.60
N PRO A 56 15.27 -0.91 13.94
CA PRO A 56 16.25 -0.83 15.01
C PRO A 56 15.59 -1.19 16.34
N SER A 57 16.30 -1.96 17.16
CA SER A 57 15.90 -2.34 18.51
C SER A 57 16.43 -1.39 19.60
N GLY A 58 17.36 -0.53 19.22
CA GLY A 58 17.95 0.48 20.10
C GLY A 58 18.88 1.40 19.34
N LYS A 59 19.44 2.37 20.04
CA LYS A 59 20.49 3.26 19.53
C LYS A 59 21.56 3.49 20.61
N TYR A 60 22.75 3.82 20.17
CA TYR A 60 23.85 4.29 21.02
C TYR A 60 24.62 5.38 20.28
N GLN A 61 25.43 6.15 21.01
CA GLN A 61 26.24 7.21 20.40
C GLN A 61 27.72 6.83 20.44
N ILE A 62 28.39 7.03 19.30
CA ILE A 62 29.84 6.92 19.18
C ILE A 62 30.35 8.24 18.60
N ASN A 63 31.22 8.92 19.32
CA ASN A 63 31.83 10.20 18.91
C ASN A 63 30.79 11.26 18.46
N GLY A 64 29.64 11.32 19.14
CA GLY A 64 28.55 12.25 18.80
C GLY A 64 27.67 11.82 17.61
N GLN A 65 27.91 10.66 17.02
CA GLN A 65 27.08 10.09 15.97
C GLN A 65 26.12 9.03 16.52
N THR A 66 24.86 9.11 16.13
CA THR A 66 23.85 8.09 16.48
C THR A 66 24.04 6.85 15.62
N VAL A 67 24.20 5.70 16.24
CA VAL A 67 24.28 4.40 15.60
C VAL A 67 23.09 3.56 16.04
N PHE A 68 22.28 3.09 15.08
CA PHE A 68 21.17 2.20 15.35
C PHE A 68 21.62 0.74 15.48
N MET A 69 21.10 0.07 16.49
CA MET A 69 21.34 -1.34 16.75
C MET A 69 20.18 -2.18 16.20
N TYR A 70 20.51 -3.26 15.51
CA TYR A 70 19.55 -4.20 14.92
C TYR A 70 19.78 -5.58 15.52
N THR A 71 18.77 -6.20 16.12
CA THR A 71 18.86 -7.53 16.72
C THR A 71 18.32 -8.64 15.84
N GLU A 72 17.22 -8.36 15.12
CA GLU A 72 16.54 -9.37 14.32
C GLU A 72 16.29 -8.86 12.91
N ARG A 73 16.64 -9.67 11.92
CA ARG A 73 16.31 -9.41 10.53
C ARG A 73 14.84 -9.76 10.27
N ASN A 74 14.08 -8.80 9.74
CA ASN A 74 12.66 -8.97 9.41
C ASN A 74 11.78 -9.38 10.61
N GLY A 75 12.18 -9.01 11.84
CA GLY A 75 11.44 -9.32 13.07
C GLY A 75 10.16 -8.50 13.25
N TYR A 76 9.97 -7.45 12.46
CA TYR A 76 8.81 -6.56 12.55
C TYR A 76 7.99 -6.58 11.26
N ARG A 77 6.76 -6.04 11.34
CA ARG A 77 5.89 -5.89 10.17
C ARG A 77 5.49 -4.43 9.98
N MET A 78 5.43 -4.02 8.73
CA MET A 78 4.81 -2.76 8.36
C MET A 78 3.31 -2.76 8.74
N PRO A 79 2.69 -1.59 8.95
CA PRO A 79 1.24 -1.48 9.10
C PRO A 79 0.50 -2.13 7.94
N ALA A 80 -0.67 -2.68 8.21
CA ALA A 80 -1.51 -3.26 7.19
C ALA A 80 -1.91 -2.21 6.15
N TYR A 81 -1.87 -2.59 4.88
CA TYR A 81 -2.29 -1.78 3.75
C TYR A 81 -3.73 -2.10 3.39
N HIS A 82 -4.57 -1.09 3.21
CA HIS A 82 -5.86 -1.28 2.54
C HIS A 82 -6.31 -0.01 1.82
N ARG A 83 -7.10 -0.22 0.76
CA ARG A 83 -7.52 0.85 -0.13
C ARG A 83 -8.84 0.50 -0.79
N LEU A 84 -9.68 1.49 -0.98
CA LEU A 84 -10.90 1.40 -1.77
C LEU A 84 -10.77 2.29 -3.00
N ASP A 85 -10.91 1.72 -4.17
CA ASP A 85 -11.00 2.44 -5.44
C ASP A 85 -12.41 2.37 -5.97
N LEU A 86 -12.92 3.48 -6.47
CA LEU A 86 -14.25 3.60 -7.04
C LEU A 86 -14.15 4.13 -8.45
N ALA A 87 -15.00 3.67 -9.34
CA ALA A 87 -15.15 4.31 -10.64
C ALA A 87 -16.59 4.24 -11.14
N ALA A 88 -16.97 5.26 -11.92
CA ALA A 88 -18.23 5.36 -12.60
C ALA A 88 -17.97 5.60 -14.09
N THR A 89 -18.47 4.72 -14.93
CA THR A 89 -18.36 4.84 -16.38
C THR A 89 -19.72 5.17 -16.99
N VAL A 90 -19.75 6.20 -17.84
CA VAL A 90 -20.94 6.57 -18.59
C VAL A 90 -20.69 6.44 -20.09
N GLU A 91 -21.50 5.62 -20.74
CA GLU A 91 -21.49 5.48 -22.19
C GLU A 91 -22.29 6.59 -22.89
N ASN A 92 -21.85 7.01 -24.09
CA ASN A 92 -22.56 7.97 -24.87
C ASN A 92 -23.95 7.39 -25.26
N LYS A 93 -24.99 8.22 -25.20
CA LYS A 93 -26.38 7.83 -25.51
C LYS A 93 -26.57 7.25 -26.92
N HIS A 94 -25.74 7.66 -27.87
CA HIS A 94 -25.86 7.26 -29.27
C HIS A 94 -24.83 6.21 -29.72
N ASN A 95 -24.16 5.51 -28.82
CA ASN A 95 -23.15 4.51 -29.16
C ASN A 95 -23.67 3.40 -30.09
N SER A 96 -24.93 2.97 -29.90
CA SER A 96 -25.55 1.94 -30.75
C SER A 96 -25.84 2.38 -32.18
N LEU A 97 -25.86 3.69 -32.44
CA LEU A 97 -26.19 4.26 -33.76
C LEU A 97 -24.95 4.80 -34.49
N ARG A 98 -23.81 4.80 -33.87
CA ARG A 98 -22.60 5.39 -34.46
C ARG A 98 -21.54 4.33 -34.75
N ARG A 99 -20.73 4.58 -35.78
CA ARG A 99 -19.58 3.77 -36.17
C ARG A 99 -18.53 3.73 -35.03
N TYR A 100 -18.38 4.80 -34.26
CA TYR A 100 -17.51 4.88 -33.10
C TYR A 100 -18.33 4.96 -31.81
N GLN A 101 -17.83 4.29 -30.81
CA GLN A 101 -18.40 4.29 -29.46
C GLN A 101 -17.50 5.10 -28.54
N SER A 102 -18.08 5.82 -27.59
CA SER A 102 -17.32 6.60 -26.61
C SER A 102 -17.92 6.50 -25.22
N SER A 103 -17.06 6.59 -24.22
CA SER A 103 -17.45 6.60 -22.82
C SER A 103 -16.51 7.50 -21.99
N TRP A 104 -17.05 8.03 -20.91
CA TRP A 104 -16.29 8.72 -19.87
C TRP A 104 -16.22 7.85 -18.64
N THR A 105 -15.05 7.77 -18.03
CA THR A 105 -14.82 7.10 -16.76
C THR A 105 -14.30 8.11 -15.75
N PHE A 106 -15.00 8.23 -14.64
CA PHE A 106 -14.61 9.02 -13.48
C PHE A 106 -14.12 8.04 -12.41
N GLY A 107 -12.87 8.17 -12.02
CA GLY A 107 -12.23 7.29 -11.04
C GLY A 107 -11.83 8.04 -9.78
N LEU A 108 -11.84 7.34 -8.69
CA LEU A 108 -11.33 7.81 -7.41
C LEU A 108 -10.48 6.71 -6.77
N TYR A 109 -9.18 6.92 -6.79
CA TYR A 109 -8.23 6.03 -6.14
C TYR A 109 -8.15 6.37 -4.65
N ASN A 110 -8.16 5.35 -3.80
CA ASN A 110 -8.11 5.47 -2.34
C ASN A 110 -9.23 6.38 -1.79
N ALA A 111 -10.48 6.03 -2.09
CA ALA A 111 -11.66 6.86 -1.87
C ALA A 111 -11.86 7.34 -0.42
N TYR A 112 -11.39 6.60 0.57
CA TYR A 112 -11.44 7.03 1.98
C TYR A 112 -10.13 7.71 2.46
N GLY A 113 -9.18 7.98 1.56
CA GLY A 113 -8.00 8.81 1.83
C GLY A 113 -7.02 8.26 2.88
N ARG A 114 -6.96 6.93 3.07
CA ARG A 114 -6.03 6.33 4.04
C ARG A 114 -4.58 6.63 3.69
N GLU A 115 -3.83 7.07 4.68
CA GLU A 115 -2.39 7.23 4.58
C GLU A 115 -1.68 5.88 4.79
N ASN A 116 -1.62 5.09 3.72
CA ASN A 116 -0.90 3.82 3.73
C ASN A 116 0.61 4.05 3.83
N ALA A 117 1.27 3.34 4.73
CA ALA A 117 2.70 3.45 4.91
C ALA A 117 3.46 2.95 3.66
N TYR A 118 4.22 3.84 3.03
CA TYR A 118 5.19 3.51 1.99
C TYR A 118 6.53 3.11 2.60
N SER A 119 7.00 3.91 3.55
CA SER A 119 8.21 3.64 4.32
C SER A 119 8.08 4.14 5.74
N ILE A 120 8.85 3.56 6.66
CA ILE A 120 9.04 4.04 8.02
C ILE A 120 10.54 4.24 8.21
N ALA A 121 10.94 5.47 8.53
CA ALA A 121 12.30 5.85 8.87
C ALA A 121 12.41 6.13 10.37
N PHE A 122 13.55 5.84 10.95
CA PHE A 122 13.85 6.15 12.34
C PHE A 122 14.84 7.30 12.38
N GLN A 123 14.55 8.30 13.18
CA GLN A 123 15.40 9.48 13.38
C GLN A 123 15.33 9.94 14.83
N ASP A 124 16.28 10.75 15.23
CA ASP A 124 16.26 11.36 16.56
C ASP A 124 15.08 12.34 16.67
N ASP A 125 14.47 12.42 17.85
CA ASP A 125 13.44 13.41 18.13
C ASP A 125 14.07 14.81 18.10
N PRO A 126 13.56 15.75 17.30
CA PRO A 126 14.11 17.12 17.25
C PRO A 126 14.10 17.86 18.59
N ASN A 127 13.21 17.49 19.50
CA ASN A 127 13.08 18.12 20.82
C ASN A 127 13.87 17.38 21.91
N ASP A 128 14.20 16.11 21.69
CA ASP A 128 14.94 15.27 22.63
C ASP A 128 15.80 14.23 21.90
N PRO A 129 17.05 14.55 21.59
CA PRO A 129 17.94 13.63 20.85
C PRO A 129 18.19 12.28 21.54
N THR A 130 17.82 12.13 22.81
CA THR A 130 17.91 10.84 23.50
C THR A 130 16.82 9.87 23.05
N LYS A 131 15.71 10.39 22.50
CA LYS A 131 14.58 9.61 21.99
C LYS A 131 14.68 9.39 20.50
N THR A 132 14.05 8.32 20.05
CA THR A 132 13.92 7.98 18.62
C THR A 132 12.46 8.06 18.25
N GLN A 133 12.16 8.71 17.15
CA GLN A 133 10.82 8.73 16.56
C GLN A 133 10.79 7.93 15.25
N ALA A 134 9.68 7.21 15.04
CA ALA A 134 9.37 6.54 13.79
C ALA A 134 8.55 7.47 12.91
N VAL A 135 9.07 7.84 11.75
CA VAL A 135 8.40 8.73 10.79
C VAL A 135 7.87 7.90 9.64
N GLN A 136 6.55 7.87 9.51
CA GLN A 136 5.87 7.22 8.40
C GLN A 136 5.77 8.16 7.22
N THR A 137 6.20 7.71 6.05
CA THR A 137 5.95 8.38 4.77
C THR A 137 4.81 7.70 4.05
N SER A 138 3.83 8.48 3.62
CA SER A 138 2.71 8.04 2.77
C SER A 138 2.75 8.80 1.46
N LEU A 139 2.53 8.12 0.32
CA LEU A 139 2.67 8.76 -1.00
C LEU A 139 1.40 9.49 -1.43
N PHE A 140 0.24 8.85 -1.27
CA PHE A 140 -1.02 9.37 -1.79
C PHE A 140 -2.15 9.18 -0.79
N LYS A 141 -3.00 10.23 -0.62
CA LYS A 141 -4.26 10.14 0.13
C LYS A 141 -5.37 9.68 -0.80
N PHE A 142 -5.85 10.53 -1.69
CA PHE A 142 -6.80 10.15 -2.73
C PHE A 142 -6.41 10.83 -4.04
N ILE A 143 -6.71 10.18 -5.16
CA ILE A 143 -6.42 10.71 -6.49
C ILE A 143 -7.67 10.57 -7.36
N PRO A 144 -8.31 11.68 -7.74
CA PRO A 144 -9.36 11.67 -8.75
C PRO A 144 -8.76 11.48 -10.15
N SER A 145 -9.49 10.84 -11.03
CA SER A 145 -9.10 10.65 -12.42
C SER A 145 -10.32 10.78 -13.35
N ILE A 146 -10.08 11.27 -14.56
CA ILE A 146 -11.07 11.33 -15.63
C ILE A 146 -10.43 10.73 -16.87
N SER A 147 -11.10 9.79 -17.49
CA SER A 147 -10.66 9.16 -18.75
C SER A 147 -11.76 9.21 -19.79
N TRP A 148 -11.40 9.58 -21.01
CA TRP A 148 -12.26 9.46 -22.16
C TRP A 148 -11.80 8.29 -23.03
N ASN A 149 -12.70 7.33 -23.26
CA ASN A 149 -12.43 6.15 -24.04
C ASN A 149 -13.23 6.19 -25.33
N PHE A 150 -12.64 5.75 -26.44
CA PHE A 150 -13.31 5.65 -27.72
C PHE A 150 -12.86 4.40 -28.47
N LYS A 151 -13.78 3.82 -29.22
CA LYS A 151 -13.58 2.64 -30.06
C LYS A 151 -14.17 2.89 -31.44
N PHE A 152 -13.43 2.56 -32.50
CA PHE A 152 -13.85 2.61 -33.91
C PHE A 152 -14.47 1.30 -34.36
#